data_20403ba9e4888f301c88959a3875b84e
#
_entry.id   20403ba9e4888f301c88959a3875b84e
#
_cell.length_a   1.000
_cell.length_b   1.000
_cell.length_c   1.000
_cell.angle_alpha   90.00
_cell.angle_beta   90.00
_cell.angle_gamma   90.00
#
_symmetry.space_group_name_H-M   'P 1'
#
loop_
_entity.id
_entity.type
_entity.pdbx_description
1 polymer ?
#
loop_
_entity_poly.entity_id
_entity_poly.type
_entity_poly.pdbx_seq_one_letter_code
_entity_poly.pdbx_strand_id
1 'polypeptide(L)'
;MPMEANYIKIKSIKIDQLKGLRNVEITFKEKGLTAILGPNGSGKTSILHVLACLYEPTSDLFTSYRYTDFFIPTHYPDNEQTYNWAGTSFEVRMQHGEREKVLSIKKKPTRWSFQAKSYKSRDKHFFSYVGLRTALPAIEQEKCRTIITFRDILAQSQAHTRRILQYASYILGKDYESYEICNRNDGKSHIGVKASSYRYCSLSMGAGEQRVFYILNEVFRLKQKPSSLLLIDELDILLHQDAIIKLVHTLNTIVNESNHNMQIIFTTHNHKILSENYIEFRHIFQTVSRGT
;
A
#
# COMPACT_ATOMS: atom_id res chain seq x y z
N MET A 1 16.96 20.11 23.08
CA MET A 1 16.51 20.51 21.74
C MET A 1 15.56 19.42 21.26
N PRO A 2 14.31 19.71 20.89
CA PRO A 2 13.47 18.70 20.27
C PRO A 2 14.16 18.34 18.94
N MET A 3 14.40 17.04 18.73
CA MET A 3 14.80 16.53 17.43
C MET A 3 13.78 17.00 16.42
N GLU A 4 14.16 17.92 15.54
CA GLU A 4 13.36 18.29 14.38
C GLU A 4 12.97 17.00 13.71
N ALA A 5 11.70 16.70 13.80
CA ALA A 5 11.17 15.45 13.28
C ALA A 5 11.47 15.43 11.79
N ASN A 6 12.40 14.57 11.38
CA ASN A 6 12.74 14.30 9.98
C ASN A 6 11.51 13.68 9.30
N TYR A 7 10.46 14.49 9.10
CA TYR A 7 9.31 14.01 8.37
C TYR A 7 9.57 14.08 6.88
N ILE A 8 9.33 12.96 6.25
CA ILE A 8 9.46 12.79 4.81
C ILE A 8 8.06 12.68 4.23
N LYS A 9 7.79 13.40 3.15
CA LYS A 9 6.54 13.29 2.40
C LYS A 9 6.79 13.41 0.91
N ILE A 10 5.98 12.72 0.12
CA ILE A 10 5.99 12.82 -1.32
C ILE A 10 5.07 13.99 -1.72
N LYS A 11 5.59 14.93 -2.52
CA LYS A 11 4.82 16.04 -3.06
C LYS A 11 4.23 15.71 -4.44
N SER A 12 5.08 15.23 -5.33
CA SER A 12 4.64 14.91 -6.68
C SER A 12 5.53 13.87 -7.35
N ILE A 13 5.00 13.25 -8.38
CA ILE A 13 5.75 12.46 -9.36
C ILE A 13 5.48 13.00 -10.76
N LYS A 14 6.54 13.24 -11.51
CA LYS A 14 6.49 13.57 -12.93
C LYS A 14 7.07 12.40 -13.72
N ILE A 15 6.28 11.80 -14.58
CA ILE A 15 6.64 10.64 -15.38
C ILE A 15 6.75 11.08 -16.83
N ASP A 16 7.95 11.10 -17.38
CA ASP A 16 8.15 11.31 -18.81
C ASP A 16 7.74 10.05 -19.59
N GLN A 17 8.19 8.89 -19.09
CA GLN A 17 7.85 7.59 -19.65
C GLN A 17 7.91 6.48 -18.60
N LEU A 18 6.83 5.71 -18.46
CA LEU A 18 6.79 4.47 -17.66
C LEU A 18 5.68 3.56 -18.18
N LYS A 19 6.01 2.41 -18.74
CA LYS A 19 5.04 1.55 -19.44
C LYS A 19 4.22 2.35 -20.47
N GLY A 20 2.90 2.35 -20.34
CA GLY A 20 1.97 3.15 -21.14
C GLY A 20 1.83 4.62 -20.73
N LEU A 21 2.39 5.00 -19.57
CA LEU A 21 2.33 6.38 -19.10
C LEU A 21 3.32 7.26 -19.87
N ARG A 22 2.85 8.42 -20.31
CA ARG A 22 3.64 9.45 -21.01
C ARG A 22 3.25 10.84 -20.53
N ASN A 23 4.23 11.64 -20.12
CA ASN A 23 4.05 13.03 -19.72
C ASN A 23 2.96 13.21 -18.65
N VAL A 24 2.98 12.35 -17.61
CA VAL A 24 2.01 12.38 -16.51
C VAL A 24 2.65 13.05 -15.30
N GLU A 25 1.94 14.01 -14.72
CA GLU A 25 2.30 14.61 -13.44
C GLU A 25 1.20 14.39 -12.41
N ILE A 26 1.58 13.94 -11.22
CA ILE A 26 0.66 13.64 -10.11
C ILE A 26 1.19 14.32 -8.86
N THR A 27 0.35 15.13 -8.23
CA THR A 27 0.61 15.71 -6.90
C THR A 27 -0.10 14.89 -5.83
N PHE A 28 0.46 14.85 -4.63
CA PHE A 28 -0.08 14.09 -3.50
C PHE A 28 -0.39 15.02 -2.33
N LYS A 29 -1.44 14.70 -1.60
CA LYS A 29 -1.78 15.39 -0.36
C LYS A 29 -0.65 15.21 0.65
N GLU A 30 -0.20 16.28 1.28
CA GLU A 30 0.94 16.24 2.18
C GLU A 30 0.66 15.45 3.47
N LYS A 31 -0.57 15.52 3.96
CA LYS A 31 -1.13 14.70 5.05
C LYS A 31 -2.56 14.34 4.66
N GLY A 32 -2.89 13.07 4.67
CA GLY A 32 -4.24 12.62 4.29
C GLY A 32 -4.23 11.58 3.18
N LEU A 33 -5.34 11.54 2.44
CA LEU A 33 -5.64 10.54 1.45
C LEU A 33 -5.51 11.11 0.03
N THR A 34 -4.82 10.40 -0.84
CA THR A 34 -4.81 10.64 -2.30
C THR A 34 -5.24 9.36 -3.03
N ALA A 35 -6.29 9.46 -3.82
CA ALA A 35 -6.78 8.37 -4.65
C ALA A 35 -6.34 8.54 -6.10
N ILE A 36 -5.78 7.50 -6.69
CA ILE A 36 -5.42 7.43 -8.11
C ILE A 36 -6.49 6.62 -8.82
N LEU A 37 -7.23 7.25 -9.72
CA LEU A 37 -8.29 6.65 -10.52
C LEU A 37 -7.87 6.50 -11.97
N GLY A 38 -8.50 5.57 -12.66
CA GLY A 38 -8.29 5.36 -14.10
C GLY A 38 -8.70 3.94 -14.52
N PRO A 39 -8.82 3.69 -15.82
CA PRO A 39 -9.20 2.37 -16.33
C PRO A 39 -8.12 1.32 -16.05
N ASN A 40 -8.48 0.04 -16.27
CA ASN A 40 -7.51 -1.05 -16.19
C ASN A 40 -6.38 -0.83 -17.20
N GLY A 41 -5.15 -1.16 -16.81
CA GLY A 41 -3.98 -0.96 -17.66
C GLY A 41 -3.48 0.48 -17.76
N SER A 42 -4.13 1.48 -17.11
CA SER A 42 -3.70 2.89 -17.17
C SER A 42 -2.38 3.18 -16.44
N GLY A 43 -1.83 2.23 -15.71
CA GLY A 43 -0.54 2.38 -15.02
C GLY A 43 -0.62 2.77 -13.54
N LYS A 44 -1.81 2.80 -12.92
CA LYS A 44 -2.01 3.11 -11.49
C LYS A 44 -1.08 2.30 -10.57
N THR A 45 -1.12 0.98 -10.69
CA THR A 45 -0.24 0.07 -9.94
C THR A 45 1.24 0.36 -10.20
N SER A 46 1.60 0.72 -11.44
CA SER A 46 3.00 1.05 -11.77
C SER A 46 3.49 2.29 -11.04
N ILE A 47 2.61 3.27 -10.80
CA ILE A 47 2.95 4.44 -9.99
C ILE A 47 3.19 4.02 -8.54
N LEU A 48 2.32 3.20 -7.94
CA LEU A 48 2.54 2.71 -6.57
C LEU A 48 3.82 1.88 -6.45
N HIS A 49 4.15 1.05 -7.44
CA HIS A 49 5.40 0.30 -7.48
C HIS A 49 6.62 1.21 -7.49
N VAL A 50 6.57 2.29 -8.26
CA VAL A 50 7.63 3.31 -8.24
C VAL A 50 7.78 3.92 -6.86
N LEU A 51 6.66 4.35 -6.25
CA LEU A 51 6.67 4.96 -4.92
C LEU A 51 7.16 4.00 -3.83
N ALA A 52 6.82 2.71 -3.90
CA ALA A 52 7.28 1.68 -2.98
C ALA A 52 8.81 1.47 -3.02
N CYS A 53 9.44 1.77 -4.16
CA CYS A 53 10.88 1.61 -4.34
C CYS A 53 11.72 2.84 -3.90
N LEU A 54 11.08 3.95 -3.49
CA LEU A 54 11.79 5.19 -3.16
C LEU A 54 12.59 5.10 -1.87
N TYR A 55 12.11 4.32 -0.92
CA TYR A 55 12.62 4.31 0.44
C TYR A 55 13.27 2.98 0.82
N GLU A 56 14.18 3.07 1.78
CA GLU A 56 14.64 1.93 2.56
C GLU A 56 13.80 1.88 3.85
N PRO A 57 13.28 0.72 4.26
CA PRO A 57 12.54 0.64 5.50
C PRO A 57 13.44 0.91 6.72
N THR A 58 12.84 1.48 7.75
CA THR A 58 13.55 1.83 8.99
C THR A 58 13.83 0.65 9.89
N SER A 59 13.19 -0.49 9.65
CA SER A 59 13.38 -1.74 10.39
C SER A 59 12.99 -2.94 9.53
N ASP A 60 13.44 -4.13 9.94
CA ASP A 60 13.14 -5.41 9.28
C ASP A 60 11.65 -5.82 9.34
N LEU A 61 10.85 -5.09 10.10
CA LEU A 61 9.39 -5.26 10.14
C LEU A 61 8.69 -4.77 8.87
N PHE A 62 9.39 -4.03 8.00
CA PHE A 62 8.86 -3.50 6.75
C PHE A 62 9.63 -4.07 5.57
N THR A 63 8.92 -4.36 4.50
CA THR A 63 9.52 -4.93 3.28
C THR A 63 10.27 -3.86 2.48
N SER A 64 11.50 -4.16 2.08
CA SER A 64 12.27 -3.35 1.13
C SER A 64 11.94 -3.79 -0.30
N TYR A 65 11.66 -2.83 -1.17
CA TYR A 65 11.36 -3.08 -2.59
C TYR A 65 12.43 -2.48 -3.49
N ARG A 66 12.67 -3.16 -4.61
CA ARG A 66 13.56 -2.70 -5.68
C ARG A 66 12.78 -2.58 -6.98
N TYR A 67 13.20 -1.71 -7.89
CA TYR A 67 12.56 -1.60 -9.21
C TYR A 67 12.57 -2.94 -9.96
N THR A 68 13.58 -3.75 -9.76
CA THR A 68 13.66 -5.10 -10.35
C THR A 68 12.61 -6.07 -9.84
N ASP A 69 12.00 -5.82 -8.70
CA ASP A 69 10.94 -6.68 -8.15
C ASP A 69 9.61 -6.48 -8.91
N PHE A 70 9.43 -5.32 -9.55
CA PHE A 70 8.20 -4.94 -10.24
C PHE A 70 8.38 -4.75 -11.76
N PHE A 71 9.58 -4.43 -12.19
CA PHE A 71 9.90 -4.09 -13.59
C PHE A 71 10.99 -5.03 -14.12
N ILE A 72 10.61 -6.31 -14.23
CA ILE A 72 11.50 -7.38 -14.66
C ILE A 72 11.63 -7.36 -16.19
N PRO A 73 12.84 -7.23 -16.75
CA PRO A 73 13.05 -7.41 -18.19
C PRO A 73 12.76 -8.85 -18.59
N THR A 74 12.10 -9.03 -19.73
CA THR A 74 11.86 -10.34 -20.32
C THR A 74 12.59 -10.44 -21.67
N HIS A 75 13.11 -11.60 -22.01
CA HIS A 75 13.75 -11.90 -23.30
C HIS A 75 13.03 -13.08 -23.94
N TYR A 76 12.69 -12.94 -25.20
CA TYR A 76 12.08 -14.00 -26.01
C TYR A 76 13.12 -14.60 -26.99
N PRO A 77 13.03 -15.91 -27.32
CA PRO A 77 14.06 -16.60 -28.15
C PRO A 77 14.18 -16.09 -29.59
N ASP A 78 13.10 -15.51 -30.11
CA ASP A 78 12.95 -15.05 -31.50
C ASP A 78 13.41 -13.62 -31.76
N ASN A 79 14.13 -13.02 -30.80
CA ASN A 79 14.58 -11.62 -30.88
C ASN A 79 13.46 -10.58 -31.14
N GLU A 80 12.20 -10.92 -30.89
CA GLU A 80 11.14 -9.92 -30.91
C GLU A 80 11.41 -8.82 -29.89
N GLN A 81 10.86 -7.62 -30.14
CA GLN A 81 11.05 -6.48 -29.26
C GLN A 81 10.49 -6.78 -27.84
N THR A 82 11.39 -7.11 -26.95
CA THR A 82 11.04 -7.41 -25.55
C THR A 82 10.86 -6.13 -24.74
N TYR A 83 9.94 -6.18 -23.80
CA TYR A 83 9.71 -5.07 -22.89
C TYR A 83 10.87 -4.98 -21.88
N ASN A 84 11.89 -4.21 -22.20
CA ASN A 84 13.09 -4.07 -21.37
C ASN A 84 13.11 -2.81 -20.50
N TRP A 85 11.98 -2.08 -20.46
CA TRP A 85 11.81 -0.82 -19.73
C TRP A 85 12.74 0.31 -20.18
N ALA A 86 13.39 0.19 -21.32
CA ALA A 86 14.25 1.23 -21.89
C ALA A 86 13.47 2.53 -22.10
N GLY A 87 14.13 3.65 -21.88
CA GLY A 87 13.53 4.98 -21.99
C GLY A 87 12.65 5.37 -20.79
N THR A 88 12.43 4.49 -19.81
CA THR A 88 11.72 4.88 -18.58
C THR A 88 12.49 5.97 -17.87
N SER A 89 11.80 7.11 -17.62
CA SER A 89 12.30 8.21 -16.82
C SER A 89 11.16 8.86 -16.05
N PHE A 90 11.44 9.24 -14.81
CA PHE A 90 10.53 9.98 -13.95
C PHE A 90 11.29 10.70 -12.86
N GLU A 91 10.65 11.73 -12.32
CA GLU A 91 11.15 12.52 -11.20
C GLU A 91 10.15 12.48 -10.04
N VAL A 92 10.65 12.34 -8.82
CA VAL A 92 9.83 12.41 -7.61
C VAL A 92 10.32 13.57 -6.76
N ARG A 93 9.40 14.48 -6.43
CA ARG A 93 9.64 15.59 -5.51
C ARG A 93 9.18 15.17 -4.11
N MET A 94 10.07 15.32 -3.14
CA MET A 94 9.85 14.97 -1.75
C MET A 94 10.23 16.12 -0.85
N GLN A 95 9.56 16.24 0.28
CA GLN A 95 9.93 17.15 1.36
C GLN A 95 10.63 16.36 2.48
N HIS A 96 11.78 16.80 2.91
CA HIS A 96 12.54 16.30 4.07
C HIS A 96 12.69 17.41 5.09
N GLY A 97 11.83 17.44 6.12
CA GLY A 97 11.75 18.60 7.00
C GLY A 97 11.48 19.86 6.17
N GLU A 98 12.34 20.86 6.25
CA GLU A 98 12.24 22.10 5.47
C GLU A 98 12.87 22.02 4.06
N ARG A 99 13.61 20.95 3.76
CA ARG A 99 14.32 20.82 2.49
C ARG A 99 13.50 20.07 1.46
N GLU A 100 13.46 20.61 0.24
CA GLU A 100 12.92 19.88 -0.92
C GLU A 100 14.03 19.03 -1.56
N LYS A 101 13.70 17.80 -1.91
CA LYS A 101 14.57 16.86 -2.60
C LYS A 101 13.89 16.36 -3.87
N VAL A 102 14.59 16.41 -4.98
CA VAL A 102 14.14 15.84 -6.27
C VAL A 102 14.99 14.62 -6.57
N LEU A 103 14.33 13.49 -6.80
CA LEU A 103 14.97 12.27 -7.26
C LEU A 103 14.62 12.04 -8.73
N SER A 104 15.61 12.09 -9.62
CA SER A 104 15.45 11.69 -11.01
C SER A 104 15.92 10.26 -11.20
N ILE A 105 15.05 9.43 -11.73
CA ILE A 105 15.29 8.00 -11.94
C ILE A 105 15.16 7.70 -13.44
N LYS A 106 16.16 7.01 -14.00
CA LYS A 106 16.18 6.58 -15.40
C LYS A 106 16.55 5.11 -15.52
N LYS A 107 15.87 4.40 -16.40
CA LYS A 107 16.26 3.03 -16.77
C LYS A 107 17.31 3.09 -17.88
N LYS A 108 18.53 2.70 -17.55
CA LYS A 108 19.60 2.41 -18.52
C LYS A 108 19.44 0.97 -19.05
N PRO A 109 20.07 0.60 -20.17
CA PRO A 109 19.91 -0.73 -20.74
C PRO A 109 20.09 -1.87 -19.72
N THR A 110 21.10 -1.78 -18.86
CA THR A 110 21.46 -2.86 -17.93
C THR A 110 20.98 -2.62 -16.50
N ARG A 111 20.65 -1.36 -16.10
CA ARG A 111 20.32 -1.04 -14.70
C ARG A 111 19.41 0.16 -14.56
N TRP A 112 18.73 0.25 -13.43
CA TRP A 112 18.09 1.47 -12.95
C TRP A 112 19.18 2.44 -12.43
N SER A 113 19.13 3.68 -12.87
CA SER A 113 20.07 4.73 -12.48
C SER A 113 19.36 5.80 -11.69
N PHE A 114 19.89 6.09 -10.52
CA PHE A 114 19.53 7.26 -9.70
C PHE A 114 20.55 8.36 -9.96
N GLN A 115 20.11 9.60 -10.04
CA GLN A 115 21.01 10.72 -10.32
C GLN A 115 22.04 10.95 -9.21
N ALA A 116 21.81 10.46 -8.00
CA ALA A 116 22.57 10.86 -6.84
C ALA A 116 23.23 9.75 -6.00
N LYS A 117 23.18 8.52 -6.29
CA LYS A 117 23.88 7.44 -5.54
C LYS A 117 23.18 6.07 -5.68
N SER A 118 23.79 5.02 -5.13
CA SER A 118 23.30 3.64 -5.22
C SER A 118 21.97 3.41 -4.46
N TYR A 119 21.29 2.30 -4.73
CA TYR A 119 20.16 1.80 -3.95
C TYR A 119 20.38 1.80 -2.43
N LYS A 120 21.63 1.62 -2.00
CA LYS A 120 22.01 1.61 -0.59
C LYS A 120 21.93 2.98 0.09
N SER A 121 21.76 4.06 -0.67
CA SER A 121 21.65 5.43 -0.16
C SER A 121 20.24 6.01 -0.22
N ARG A 122 19.21 5.16 -0.34
CA ARG A 122 17.83 5.60 -0.22
C ARG A 122 17.55 6.12 1.18
N ASP A 123 16.68 7.09 1.27
CA ASP A 123 16.28 7.61 2.57
C ASP A 123 15.50 6.55 3.34
N LYS A 124 15.74 6.44 4.64
CA LYS A 124 14.98 5.56 5.52
C LYS A 124 13.65 6.20 5.84
N HIS A 125 12.56 5.46 5.65
CA HIS A 125 11.22 5.93 5.94
C HIS A 125 10.33 4.80 6.47
N PHE A 126 9.33 5.16 7.28
CA PHE A 126 8.29 4.24 7.71
C PHE A 126 7.24 4.15 6.61
N PHE A 127 7.27 3.09 5.83
CA PHE A 127 6.30 2.90 4.77
C PHE A 127 5.81 1.45 4.70
N SER A 128 4.65 1.25 4.12
CA SER A 128 4.11 -0.05 3.79
C SER A 128 3.43 -0.02 2.42
N TYR A 129 3.53 -1.13 1.70
CA TYR A 129 2.83 -1.35 0.44
C TYR A 129 1.89 -2.55 0.56
N VAL A 130 0.59 -2.27 0.46
CA VAL A 130 -0.49 -3.24 0.50
C VAL A 130 -0.89 -3.56 -0.94
N GLY A 131 -0.17 -4.48 -1.56
CA GLY A 131 -0.38 -4.91 -2.95
C GLY A 131 -1.47 -5.99 -3.08
N LEU A 132 -1.73 -6.42 -4.31
CA LEU A 132 -2.74 -7.46 -4.62
C LEU A 132 -2.44 -8.81 -3.96
N ARG A 133 -1.17 -9.16 -3.74
CA ARG A 133 -0.82 -10.42 -3.05
C ARG A 133 -1.41 -10.52 -1.65
N THR A 134 -1.64 -9.38 -0.98
CA THR A 134 -2.25 -9.34 0.35
C THR A 134 -3.79 -9.49 0.31
N ALA A 135 -4.38 -9.46 -0.89
CA ALA A 135 -5.80 -9.72 -1.10
C ALA A 135 -6.11 -11.22 -1.27
N LEU A 136 -5.09 -12.06 -1.48
CA LEU A 136 -5.27 -13.51 -1.56
C LEU A 136 -5.64 -14.03 -0.17
N PRO A 137 -6.76 -14.78 -0.03
CA PRO A 137 -7.16 -15.39 1.23
C PRO A 137 -6.05 -16.27 1.81
N ALA A 138 -5.87 -16.25 3.14
CA ALA A 138 -4.84 -17.02 3.80
C ALA A 138 -4.95 -18.52 3.49
N ILE A 139 -6.17 -19.03 3.35
CA ILE A 139 -6.41 -20.45 3.03
C ILE A 139 -5.89 -20.83 1.63
N GLU A 140 -5.93 -19.92 0.65
CA GLU A 140 -5.41 -20.18 -0.69
C GLU A 140 -3.87 -20.17 -0.73
N GLN A 141 -3.24 -19.50 0.24
CA GLN A 141 -1.79 -19.49 0.39
C GLN A 141 -1.27 -20.72 1.14
N GLU A 142 -2.15 -21.42 1.87
CA GLU A 142 -1.81 -22.62 2.62
C GLU A 142 -1.89 -23.87 1.73
N LYS A 143 -0.82 -24.68 1.78
CA LYS A 143 -0.77 -25.98 1.07
C LYS A 143 -1.15 -27.15 1.98
N CYS A 144 -1.64 -26.88 3.18
CA CYS A 144 -1.97 -27.92 4.16
C CYS A 144 -3.30 -28.61 3.82
N ARG A 145 -3.30 -29.94 3.80
CA ARG A 145 -4.49 -30.77 3.57
C ARG A 145 -4.98 -31.48 4.82
N THR A 146 -4.40 -31.14 5.98
CA THR A 146 -4.69 -31.74 7.27
C THR A 146 -5.23 -30.70 8.24
N ILE A 147 -5.73 -31.15 9.39
CA ILE A 147 -6.19 -30.27 10.46
C ILE A 147 -5.04 -29.34 10.89
N ILE A 148 -5.31 -28.05 10.91
CA ILE A 148 -4.39 -27.05 11.43
C ILE A 148 -4.65 -26.89 12.92
N THR A 149 -3.62 -27.17 13.73
CA THR A 149 -3.66 -27.01 15.18
C THR A 149 -2.84 -25.78 15.57
N PHE A 150 -3.43 -24.93 16.40
CA PHE A 150 -2.73 -23.79 16.99
C PHE A 150 -2.04 -24.22 18.28
N ARG A 151 -0.77 -23.83 18.42
CA ARG A 151 0.01 -24.02 19.66
C ARG A 151 -0.57 -23.18 20.79
N ASP A 152 -0.86 -21.92 20.50
CA ASP A 152 -1.45 -20.97 21.43
C ASP A 152 -2.32 -19.94 20.71
N ILE A 153 -3.25 -19.35 21.45
CA ILE A 153 -4.14 -18.29 21.00
C ILE A 153 -4.05 -17.15 22.01
N LEU A 154 -3.48 -16.04 21.58
CA LEU A 154 -3.19 -14.90 22.44
C LEU A 154 -4.19 -13.77 22.18
N ALA A 155 -5.07 -13.55 23.16
CA ALA A 155 -5.98 -12.41 23.11
C ALA A 155 -5.20 -11.10 23.21
N GLN A 156 -5.55 -10.14 22.35
CA GLN A 156 -4.92 -8.84 22.28
C GLN A 156 -5.85 -7.78 22.87
N SER A 157 -5.48 -7.26 24.03
CA SER A 157 -6.31 -6.29 24.77
C SER A 157 -5.78 -4.84 24.70
N GLN A 158 -4.77 -4.59 23.87
CA GLN A 158 -4.17 -3.27 23.72
C GLN A 158 -5.15 -2.26 23.15
N ALA A 159 -4.98 -0.98 23.48
CA ALA A 159 -5.90 0.07 23.03
C ALA A 159 -6.04 0.15 21.49
N HIS A 160 -4.96 -0.06 20.75
CA HIS A 160 -4.99 -0.04 19.30
C HIS A 160 -5.77 -1.24 18.72
N THR A 161 -5.69 -2.44 19.32
CA THR A 161 -6.44 -3.62 18.84
C THR A 161 -7.93 -3.48 19.10
N ARG A 162 -8.34 -2.86 20.21
CA ARG A 162 -9.75 -2.52 20.45
C ARG A 162 -10.28 -1.56 19.36
N ARG A 163 -9.48 -0.57 18.99
CA ARG A 163 -9.86 0.36 17.90
C ARG A 163 -9.93 -0.33 16.54
N ILE A 164 -9.02 -1.28 16.24
CA ILE A 164 -9.10 -2.09 15.03
C ILE A 164 -10.44 -2.85 14.99
N LEU A 165 -10.84 -3.50 16.11
CA LEU A 165 -12.13 -4.19 16.18
C LEU A 165 -13.31 -3.24 15.94
N GLN A 166 -13.33 -2.08 16.59
CA GLN A 166 -14.39 -1.09 16.42
C GLN A 166 -14.52 -0.63 14.95
N TYR A 167 -13.40 -0.33 14.31
CA TYR A 167 -13.41 0.06 12.90
C TYR A 167 -13.77 -1.10 11.98
N ALA A 168 -13.29 -2.32 12.24
CA ALA A 168 -13.67 -3.50 11.48
C ALA A 168 -15.17 -3.77 11.60
N SER A 169 -15.74 -3.65 12.81
CA SER A 169 -17.19 -3.78 13.05
C SER A 169 -17.98 -2.74 12.25
N TYR A 170 -17.54 -1.47 12.28
CA TYR A 170 -18.18 -0.40 11.52
C TYR A 170 -18.12 -0.62 10.00
N ILE A 171 -16.96 -1.02 9.49
CA ILE A 171 -16.74 -1.22 8.05
C ILE A 171 -17.53 -2.42 7.53
N LEU A 172 -17.47 -3.53 8.25
CA LEU A 172 -18.01 -4.82 7.80
C LEU A 172 -19.46 -5.08 8.26
N GLY A 173 -19.99 -4.23 9.15
CA GLY A 173 -21.33 -4.40 9.70
C GLY A 173 -21.47 -5.69 10.53
N LYS A 174 -20.41 -6.07 11.25
CA LYS A 174 -20.34 -7.30 12.03
C LYS A 174 -19.71 -7.02 13.39
N ASP A 175 -20.32 -7.49 14.47
CA ASP A 175 -19.81 -7.26 15.81
C ASP A 175 -18.67 -8.23 16.14
N TYR A 176 -17.49 -7.66 16.42
CA TYR A 176 -16.31 -8.39 16.86
C TYR A 176 -16.06 -8.17 18.36
N GLU A 177 -15.95 -9.26 19.10
CA GLU A 177 -15.77 -9.24 20.56
C GLU A 177 -14.29 -9.25 20.98
N SER A 178 -13.45 -10.00 20.25
CA SER A 178 -12.03 -10.12 20.56
C SER A 178 -11.16 -10.13 19.31
N TYR A 179 -9.94 -9.64 19.48
CA TYR A 179 -8.84 -9.75 18.51
C TYR A 179 -7.80 -10.70 19.10
N GLU A 180 -7.38 -11.66 18.33
CA GLU A 180 -6.50 -12.74 18.76
C GLU A 180 -5.36 -12.96 17.75
N ILE A 181 -4.23 -13.46 18.24
CA ILE A 181 -3.16 -14.01 17.41
C ILE A 181 -3.14 -15.52 17.63
N CYS A 182 -3.39 -16.26 16.58
CA CYS A 182 -3.39 -17.71 16.56
C CYS A 182 -2.03 -18.21 16.03
N ASN A 183 -1.17 -18.70 16.91
CA ASN A 183 0.17 -19.16 16.58
C ASN A 183 0.19 -20.65 16.30
N ARG A 184 0.77 -21.04 15.18
CA ARG A 184 0.97 -22.44 14.79
C ARG A 184 2.32 -22.97 15.25
N ASN A 185 2.45 -24.29 15.29
CA ASN A 185 3.72 -24.96 15.62
C ASN A 185 4.82 -24.73 14.58
N ASP A 186 4.45 -24.46 13.32
CA ASP A 186 5.39 -24.16 12.21
C ASP A 186 5.89 -22.71 12.18
N GLY A 187 5.58 -21.91 13.21
CA GLY A 187 6.00 -20.51 13.34
C GLY A 187 5.10 -19.51 12.63
N LYS A 188 4.07 -19.96 11.90
CA LYS A 188 3.10 -19.04 11.27
C LYS A 188 2.11 -18.53 12.30
N SER A 189 1.66 -17.29 12.10
CA SER A 189 0.64 -16.66 12.94
C SER A 189 -0.50 -16.15 12.08
N HIS A 190 -1.71 -16.29 12.58
CA HIS A 190 -2.93 -15.87 11.93
C HIS A 190 -3.71 -14.91 12.82
N ILE A 191 -4.35 -13.92 12.21
CA ILE A 191 -5.31 -13.07 12.93
C ILE A 191 -6.53 -13.92 13.24
N GLY A 192 -6.91 -13.94 14.50
CA GLY A 192 -8.14 -14.55 15.00
C GLY A 192 -9.10 -13.50 15.52
N VAL A 193 -10.37 -13.81 15.48
CA VAL A 193 -11.44 -13.01 16.04
C VAL A 193 -12.51 -13.88 16.66
N LYS A 194 -13.23 -13.31 17.62
CA LYS A 194 -14.50 -13.84 18.08
C LYS A 194 -15.61 -12.90 17.66
N ALA A 195 -16.62 -13.43 17.00
CA ALA A 195 -17.81 -12.70 16.59
C ALA A 195 -19.04 -13.55 16.92
N SER A 196 -19.95 -12.98 17.70
CA SER A 196 -21.11 -13.70 18.25
C SER A 196 -20.67 -14.95 19.01
N SER A 197 -21.12 -16.14 18.63
CA SER A 197 -20.76 -17.40 19.29
C SER A 197 -19.55 -18.11 18.69
N TYR A 198 -18.94 -17.57 17.63
CA TYR A 198 -17.90 -18.26 16.87
C TYR A 198 -16.54 -17.60 17.01
N ARG A 199 -15.52 -18.43 17.24
CA ARG A 199 -14.12 -18.06 17.12
C ARG A 199 -13.58 -18.64 15.82
N TYR A 200 -12.89 -17.80 15.04
CA TYR A 200 -12.26 -18.21 13.79
C TYR A 200 -11.05 -17.31 13.48
N CYS A 201 -10.22 -17.73 12.55
CA CYS A 201 -9.03 -16.99 12.17
C CYS A 201 -9.00 -16.68 10.66
N SER A 202 -7.95 -16.00 10.21
CA SER A 202 -7.79 -15.61 8.80
C SER A 202 -7.91 -16.79 7.81
N LEU A 203 -7.70 -18.04 8.24
CA LEU A 203 -7.91 -19.21 7.37
C LEU A 203 -9.39 -19.46 7.03
N SER A 204 -10.30 -18.98 7.86
CA SER A 204 -11.75 -19.14 7.70
C SER A 204 -12.49 -17.82 7.48
N MET A 205 -11.79 -16.69 7.53
CA MET A 205 -12.35 -15.38 7.23
C MET A 205 -12.62 -15.25 5.73
N GLY A 206 -13.68 -14.53 5.37
CA GLY A 206 -13.88 -14.08 3.99
C GLY A 206 -12.73 -13.17 3.52
N ALA A 207 -12.42 -13.19 2.23
CA ALA A 207 -11.31 -12.43 1.67
C ALA A 207 -11.41 -10.92 1.94
N GLY A 208 -12.61 -10.34 1.81
CA GLY A 208 -12.86 -8.92 2.13
C GLY A 208 -12.65 -8.61 3.62
N GLU A 209 -13.05 -9.52 4.50
CA GLU A 209 -12.82 -9.40 5.94
C GLU A 209 -11.32 -9.37 6.25
N GLN A 210 -10.55 -10.32 5.70
CA GLN A 210 -9.09 -10.33 5.83
C GLN A 210 -8.45 -9.04 5.32
N ARG A 211 -8.92 -8.54 4.17
CA ARG A 211 -8.43 -7.30 3.57
C ARG A 211 -8.59 -6.10 4.49
N VAL A 212 -9.77 -5.96 5.11
CA VAL A 212 -10.05 -4.88 6.07
C VAL A 212 -9.12 -4.97 7.28
N PHE A 213 -9.02 -6.14 7.91
CA PHE A 213 -8.12 -6.33 9.05
C PHE A 213 -6.67 -6.06 8.68
N TYR A 214 -6.21 -6.50 7.51
CA TYR A 214 -4.85 -6.26 7.05
C TYR A 214 -4.57 -4.77 6.90
N ILE A 215 -5.44 -4.03 6.20
CA ILE A 215 -5.29 -2.58 6.00
C ILE A 215 -5.30 -1.85 7.36
N LEU A 216 -6.23 -2.16 8.25
CA LEU A 216 -6.30 -1.53 9.57
C LEU A 216 -5.04 -1.78 10.40
N ASN A 217 -4.50 -3.00 10.40
CA ASN A 217 -3.25 -3.30 11.09
C ASN A 217 -2.09 -2.47 10.55
N GLU A 218 -1.95 -2.35 9.23
CA GLU A 218 -0.89 -1.53 8.61
C GLU A 218 -1.03 -0.05 8.97
N VAL A 219 -2.25 0.49 8.92
CA VAL A 219 -2.54 1.88 9.30
C VAL A 219 -2.17 2.14 10.76
N PHE A 220 -2.59 1.27 11.68
CA PHE A 220 -2.29 1.44 13.11
C PHE A 220 -0.80 1.26 13.43
N ARG A 221 -0.10 0.38 12.71
CA ARG A 221 1.35 0.22 12.81
C ARG A 221 2.09 1.50 12.39
N LEU A 222 1.62 2.16 11.35
CA LEU A 222 2.21 3.38 10.80
C LEU A 222 1.78 4.64 11.56
N LYS A 223 0.57 4.69 12.11
CA LYS A 223 0.03 5.86 12.83
C LYS A 223 0.92 6.34 13.98
N GLN A 224 1.65 5.43 14.60
CA GLN A 224 2.54 5.74 15.74
C GLN A 224 3.90 6.30 15.31
N LYS A 225 4.17 6.41 14.00
CA LYS A 225 5.47 6.84 13.49
C LYS A 225 5.46 8.34 13.19
N PRO A 226 6.61 9.03 13.39
CA PRO A 226 6.69 10.49 13.22
C PRO A 226 6.29 10.99 11.83
N SER A 227 6.58 10.19 10.82
CA SER A 227 6.16 10.40 9.44
C SER A 227 6.03 9.03 8.78
N SER A 228 4.96 8.83 7.99
CA SER A 228 4.72 7.52 7.40
C SER A 228 3.96 7.59 6.07
N LEU A 229 4.17 6.55 5.24
CA LEU A 229 3.54 6.38 3.94
C LEU A 229 2.87 5.02 3.86
N LEU A 230 1.59 5.00 3.55
CA LEU A 230 0.86 3.78 3.22
C LEU A 230 0.42 3.82 1.76
N LEU A 231 0.85 2.83 1.00
CA LEU A 231 0.46 2.62 -0.38
C LEU A 231 -0.50 1.44 -0.44
N ILE A 232 -1.69 1.61 -1.05
CA ILE A 232 -2.69 0.54 -1.17
C ILE A 232 -3.08 0.38 -2.63
N ASP A 233 -2.78 -0.77 -3.20
CA ASP A 233 -3.19 -1.08 -4.57
C ASP A 233 -4.57 -1.72 -4.57
N GLU A 234 -5.47 -1.21 -5.44
CA GLU A 234 -6.86 -1.64 -5.54
C GLU A 234 -7.55 -1.76 -4.17
N LEU A 235 -7.73 -0.61 -3.52
CA LEU A 235 -8.33 -0.53 -2.19
C LEU A 235 -9.70 -1.19 -2.13
N ASP A 236 -10.46 -1.12 -3.21
CA ASP A 236 -11.82 -1.59 -3.38
C ASP A 236 -11.95 -3.10 -3.67
N ILE A 237 -10.84 -3.78 -3.98
CA ILE A 237 -10.90 -5.21 -4.28
C ILE A 237 -11.48 -6.02 -3.11
N LEU A 238 -12.39 -6.95 -3.42
CA LEU A 238 -13.06 -7.86 -2.48
C LEU A 238 -14.02 -7.18 -1.47
N LEU A 239 -14.28 -5.89 -1.62
CA LEU A 239 -15.16 -5.15 -0.71
C LEU A 239 -16.44 -4.73 -1.41
N HIS A 240 -17.56 -4.85 -0.67
CA HIS A 240 -18.82 -4.25 -1.09
C HIS A 240 -18.73 -2.73 -1.01
N GLN A 241 -19.50 -2.04 -1.83
CA GLN A 241 -19.43 -0.59 -1.96
C GLN A 241 -19.55 0.18 -0.63
N ASP A 242 -20.49 -0.19 0.22
CA ASP A 242 -20.67 0.49 1.51
C ASP A 242 -19.45 0.31 2.43
N ALA A 243 -18.83 -0.88 2.38
CA ALA A 243 -17.60 -1.15 3.12
C ALA A 243 -16.42 -0.30 2.60
N ILE A 244 -16.35 -0.02 1.28
CA ILE A 244 -15.33 0.84 0.70
C ILE A 244 -15.47 2.27 1.23
N ILE A 245 -16.67 2.84 1.21
CA ILE A 245 -16.95 4.19 1.72
C ILE A 245 -16.59 4.28 3.21
N LYS A 246 -17.05 3.31 4.00
CA LYS A 246 -16.74 3.26 5.44
C LYS A 246 -15.24 3.08 5.71
N LEU A 247 -14.54 2.27 4.91
CA LEU A 247 -13.10 2.09 5.02
C LEU A 247 -12.37 3.40 4.74
N VAL A 248 -12.68 4.08 3.64
CA VAL A 248 -12.05 5.35 3.26
C VAL A 248 -12.31 6.42 4.32
N HIS A 249 -13.55 6.53 4.83
CA HIS A 249 -13.88 7.42 5.94
C HIS A 249 -13.06 7.09 7.20
N THR A 250 -12.94 5.82 7.54
CA THR A 250 -12.12 5.35 8.67
C THR A 250 -10.66 5.73 8.50
N LEU A 251 -10.09 5.51 7.31
CA LEU A 251 -8.70 5.89 7.02
C LEU A 251 -8.48 7.39 7.21
N ASN A 252 -9.41 8.22 6.72
CA ASN A 252 -9.35 9.67 6.91
C ASN A 252 -9.41 10.07 8.40
N THR A 253 -10.32 9.47 9.16
CA THR A 253 -10.45 9.69 10.61
C THR A 253 -9.14 9.35 11.33
N ILE A 254 -8.55 8.19 11.04
CA ILE A 254 -7.30 7.75 11.67
C ILE A 254 -6.15 8.71 11.35
N VAL A 255 -6.04 9.18 10.10
CA VAL A 255 -5.00 10.12 9.69
C VAL A 255 -5.17 11.49 10.37
N ASN A 256 -6.40 11.99 10.48
CA ASN A 256 -6.68 13.28 11.11
C ASN A 256 -6.45 13.25 12.62
N GLU A 257 -6.76 12.16 13.29
CA GLU A 257 -6.47 11.95 14.71
C GLU A 257 -4.97 11.73 14.99
N SER A 258 -4.16 11.45 13.97
CA SER A 258 -2.72 11.29 14.15
C SER A 258 -2.06 12.65 14.34
N ASN A 259 -1.27 12.79 15.41
CA ASN A 259 -0.40 13.95 15.61
C ASN A 259 0.80 13.95 14.65
N HIS A 260 0.97 12.90 13.88
CA HIS A 260 2.08 12.68 12.97
C HIS A 260 1.66 12.86 11.51
N ASN A 261 2.62 13.11 10.64
CA ASN A 261 2.41 13.19 9.20
C ASN A 261 2.25 11.78 8.62
N MET A 262 1.05 11.45 8.18
CA MET A 262 0.76 10.20 7.49
C MET A 262 0.15 10.50 6.13
N GLN A 263 0.77 9.95 5.07
CA GLN A 263 0.23 9.95 3.72
C GLN A 263 -0.32 8.57 3.39
N ILE A 264 -1.53 8.53 2.85
CA ILE A 264 -2.12 7.32 2.29
C ILE A 264 -2.39 7.58 0.82
N ILE A 265 -1.74 6.81 -0.06
CA ILE A 265 -1.93 6.87 -1.51
C ILE A 265 -2.49 5.52 -1.94
N PHE A 266 -3.63 5.52 -2.59
CA PHE A 266 -4.27 4.29 -3.00
C PHE A 266 -4.80 4.36 -4.43
N THR A 267 -4.90 3.20 -5.07
CA THR A 267 -5.58 3.05 -6.35
C THR A 267 -6.98 2.48 -6.15
N THR A 268 -7.90 2.85 -7.03
CA THR A 268 -9.27 2.35 -7.00
C THR A 268 -9.91 2.48 -8.37
N HIS A 269 -10.92 1.67 -8.62
CA HIS A 269 -11.84 1.76 -9.76
C HIS A 269 -13.22 2.31 -9.35
N ASN A 270 -13.45 2.50 -8.04
CA ASN A 270 -14.74 2.90 -7.53
C ASN A 270 -14.93 4.42 -7.62
N HIS A 271 -15.74 4.88 -8.57
CA HIS A 271 -16.04 6.30 -8.75
C HIS A 271 -16.97 6.89 -7.67
N LYS A 272 -17.65 6.05 -6.87
CA LYS A 272 -18.57 6.55 -5.84
C LYS A 272 -17.88 7.24 -4.67
N ILE A 273 -16.59 6.99 -4.49
CA ILE A 273 -15.79 7.74 -3.50
C ILE A 273 -15.49 9.18 -3.95
N LEU A 274 -15.81 9.56 -5.19
CA LEU A 274 -15.58 10.93 -5.69
C LEU A 274 -16.39 12.01 -4.96
N SER A 275 -17.45 11.63 -4.26
CA SER A 275 -18.21 12.54 -3.40
C SER A 275 -17.52 12.90 -2.10
N GLU A 276 -16.44 12.22 -1.74
CA GLU A 276 -15.75 12.38 -0.46
C GLU A 276 -14.75 13.56 -0.49
N ASN A 277 -15.14 14.70 0.01
CA ASN A 277 -14.41 15.98 -0.07
C ASN A 277 -13.02 15.97 0.56
N TYR A 278 -12.73 15.01 1.44
CA TYR A 278 -11.45 14.91 2.16
C TYR A 278 -10.38 14.14 1.38
N ILE A 279 -10.70 13.58 0.20
CA ILE A 279 -9.77 12.85 -0.65
C ILE A 279 -9.29 13.76 -1.78
N GLU A 280 -8.00 13.75 -2.06
CA GLU A 280 -7.49 14.30 -3.31
C GLU A 280 -7.54 13.24 -4.42
N PHE A 281 -8.28 13.53 -5.47
CA PHE A 281 -8.42 12.63 -6.62
C PHE A 281 -7.43 12.97 -7.72
N ARG A 282 -6.83 11.93 -8.31
CA ARG A 282 -5.94 12.01 -9.46
C ARG A 282 -6.41 11.03 -10.53
N HIS A 283 -6.87 11.57 -11.66
CA HIS A 283 -7.34 10.78 -12.77
C HIS A 283 -6.22 10.56 -13.78
N ILE A 284 -6.00 9.29 -14.14
CA ILE A 284 -5.09 8.92 -15.22
C ILE A 284 -5.93 8.54 -16.43
N PHE A 285 -5.84 9.36 -17.46
CA PHE A 285 -6.43 9.05 -18.75
C PHE A 285 -5.34 8.46 -19.64
N GLN A 286 -5.56 7.27 -20.21
CA GLN A 286 -4.73 6.81 -21.32
C GLN A 286 -5.03 7.68 -22.54
N THR A 287 -4.05 8.44 -22.98
CA THR A 287 -4.01 8.91 -24.36
C THR A 287 -3.76 7.68 -25.22
N VAL A 288 -4.81 7.12 -25.79
CA VAL A 288 -4.69 6.10 -26.83
C VAL A 288 -4.08 6.82 -28.03
N SER A 289 -2.77 6.72 -28.20
CA SER A 289 -2.18 6.99 -29.51
C SER A 289 -2.73 5.93 -30.47
N ARG A 290 -3.75 6.31 -31.25
CA ARG A 290 -4.12 5.51 -32.43
C ARG A 290 -2.88 5.47 -33.30
N GLY A 291 -2.22 4.31 -33.35
CA GLY A 291 -1.17 4.07 -34.31
C GLY A 291 -1.76 4.28 -35.70
N THR A 292 -1.21 5.23 -36.40
CA THR A 292 -1.32 5.37 -37.84
C THR A 292 -0.43 4.35 -38.50
#